data_92b68dc158b28197f918c53e70d1ee32
#
_entry.id   92b68dc158b28197f918c53e70d1ee32
#
_cell.length_a   1.000
_cell.length_b   1.000
_cell.length_c   1.000
_cell.angle_alpha   90.00
_cell.angle_beta   90.00
_cell.angle_gamma   90.00
#
_symmetry.space_group_name_H-M   'P 1'
#
loop_
_entity.id
_entity.type
_entity.pdbx_description
1 polymer ?
#
loop_
_entity_poly.entity_id
_entity_poly.type
_entity_poly.pdbx_seq_one_letter_code
_entity_poly.pdbx_strand_id
1 'polypeptide(L)'
;MSEFFRGLTGILLERCAFMAETSGSTSLREALTGRRFVYGAELVTTRGMIAPGSPDKVVELGDAFCANPRITWVSITDSPSGIPMLPADWLGRILCGRKEVLLHLTCKDRNRGALESAAWGYASEGLRNILALSGDYPKTGYRGVARPVFDVDSVGLIGMLRDMNGGLKVPGKKGETAVLSPTDFFVGCAVSPFKLMEQELVPQYLKLLRKVTAGARFVIPQLGYDMRKFHEIRLFLSLRGVDVPVIGNVYLLNRTVAGMFHRGLFPGCVVSKGLLEVVEKYAAGADKGNAFFRELAAKQLAVFKGLGFAGGYLAGLAKGETFDEVVNLAESYGENDWKAFAKEIQFSPEGEFYLFDRDPETGLGVPGRLAPGYAKSLERPRRGRHVTLGYRASRVVHSAVFTPGRGLFGFMRRIFASWDRKPGLFAGLAYAVEKLGKFVLYGCRDCGDCSLPDCAYLCPMSACSKNQRNGPCGGSHEGLCEVETGEKTCIWVRAYERLKYYRELEQVFSGPAVYFDAGLDGTSSWANNFLGRDHNAGPKNEGTGGP
;
A
#
# COMPACT_ATOMS: atom_id res chain seq x y z
N MET A 1 -38.61 -20.48 -7.62
CA MET A 1 -37.47 -19.53 -7.63
C MET A 1 -36.29 -19.94 -6.72
N SER A 2 -36.50 -20.66 -5.60
CA SER A 2 -35.42 -21.07 -4.68
C SER A 2 -34.54 -22.23 -5.20
N GLU A 3 -35.06 -23.13 -6.02
CA GLU A 3 -34.29 -24.27 -6.54
C GLU A 3 -33.45 -23.90 -7.77
N PHE A 4 -33.89 -22.93 -8.58
CA PHE A 4 -33.13 -22.46 -9.74
C PHE A 4 -31.84 -21.69 -9.32
N PHE A 5 -31.89 -20.94 -8.20
CA PHE A 5 -30.71 -20.27 -7.66
C PHE A 5 -29.73 -21.23 -6.98
N ARG A 6 -30.18 -22.33 -6.37
CA ARG A 6 -29.31 -23.36 -5.81
C ARG A 6 -28.55 -24.14 -6.89
N GLY A 7 -29.15 -24.35 -8.03
CA GLY A 7 -28.49 -25.04 -9.16
C GLY A 7 -27.34 -24.22 -9.78
N LEU A 8 -27.51 -22.90 -9.93
CA LEU A 8 -26.48 -22.04 -10.56
C LEU A 8 -25.28 -21.78 -9.62
N THR A 9 -25.51 -21.62 -8.31
CA THR A 9 -24.43 -21.49 -7.31
C THR A 9 -23.67 -22.80 -7.12
N GLY A 10 -24.35 -23.95 -7.19
CA GLY A 10 -23.72 -25.28 -7.13
C GLY A 10 -22.76 -25.51 -8.30
N ILE A 11 -23.17 -25.19 -9.52
CA ILE A 11 -22.37 -25.41 -10.75
C ILE A 11 -21.12 -24.50 -10.78
N LEU A 12 -21.18 -23.27 -10.27
CA LEU A 12 -20.02 -22.37 -10.19
C LEU A 12 -19.06 -22.77 -9.07
N LEU A 13 -19.56 -23.16 -7.91
CA LEU A 13 -18.75 -23.64 -6.77
C LEU A 13 -18.11 -25.00 -7.06
N GLU A 14 -18.84 -25.92 -7.73
CA GLU A 14 -18.28 -27.20 -8.16
C GLU A 14 -17.22 -27.04 -9.26
N ARG A 15 -17.35 -26.07 -10.19
CA ARG A 15 -16.31 -25.78 -11.17
C ARG A 15 -15.03 -25.26 -10.52
N CYS A 16 -15.10 -24.33 -9.58
CA CYS A 16 -13.91 -23.81 -8.88
C CYS A 16 -13.30 -24.86 -7.92
N ALA A 17 -14.11 -25.61 -7.18
CA ALA A 17 -13.64 -26.66 -6.28
C ALA A 17 -13.11 -27.88 -7.06
N PHE A 18 -13.81 -28.32 -8.10
CA PHE A 18 -13.39 -29.46 -8.93
C PHE A 18 -12.10 -29.16 -9.73
N MET A 19 -11.89 -27.90 -10.18
CA MET A 19 -10.65 -27.50 -10.86
C MET A 19 -9.49 -27.30 -9.88
N ALA A 20 -9.72 -26.96 -8.62
CA ALA A 20 -8.69 -26.89 -7.57
C ALA A 20 -8.21 -28.28 -7.15
N GLU A 21 -9.10 -29.28 -7.10
CA GLU A 21 -8.73 -30.68 -6.77
C GLU A 21 -8.01 -31.40 -7.91
N THR A 22 -8.21 -30.99 -9.17
CA THR A 22 -7.59 -31.63 -10.34
C THR A 22 -6.27 -31.03 -10.77
N SER A 23 -5.95 -29.79 -10.33
CA SER A 23 -4.69 -29.15 -10.65
C SER A 23 -3.69 -29.38 -9.56
N GLY A 24 -3.00 -30.25 -9.20
CA GLY A 24 -1.98 -30.38 -8.13
C GLY A 24 -1.08 -29.14 -7.94
N SER A 25 -1.64 -27.95 -8.12
CA SER A 25 -0.96 -26.67 -8.01
C SER A 25 -0.94 -26.21 -6.55
N THR A 26 0.24 -25.98 -6.03
CA THR A 26 0.47 -25.38 -4.71
C THR A 26 -0.15 -23.98 -4.67
N SER A 27 -0.94 -23.68 -3.65
CA SER A 27 -1.50 -22.34 -3.45
C SER A 27 -0.40 -21.27 -3.32
N LEU A 28 -0.68 -20.02 -3.68
CA LEU A 28 0.28 -18.92 -3.50
C LEU A 28 0.74 -18.79 -2.05
N ARG A 29 -0.16 -19.02 -1.09
CA ARG A 29 0.13 -19.01 0.35
C ARG A 29 1.20 -20.08 0.69
N GLU A 30 1.00 -21.32 0.26
CA GLU A 30 1.95 -22.41 0.50
C GLU A 30 3.28 -22.18 -0.24
N ALA A 31 3.21 -21.71 -1.48
CA ALA A 31 4.39 -21.41 -2.28
C ALA A 31 5.30 -20.35 -1.63
N LEU A 32 4.73 -19.27 -1.09
CA LEU A 32 5.49 -18.20 -0.44
C LEU A 32 5.99 -18.55 0.97
N THR A 33 5.33 -19.45 1.66
CA THR A 33 5.78 -19.95 2.98
C THR A 33 6.74 -21.13 2.87
N GLY A 34 6.86 -21.70 1.68
CA GLY A 34 7.86 -22.73 1.37
C GLY A 34 9.29 -22.17 1.34
N ARG A 35 10.28 -23.06 1.36
CA ARG A 35 11.70 -22.67 1.30
C ARG A 35 12.23 -22.48 -0.13
N ARG A 36 11.42 -22.72 -1.15
CA ARG A 36 11.82 -22.63 -2.55
C ARG A 36 11.47 -21.25 -3.10
N PHE A 37 12.43 -20.60 -3.78
CA PHE A 37 12.19 -19.39 -4.52
C PHE A 37 11.22 -19.64 -5.69
N VAL A 38 10.15 -18.83 -5.78
CA VAL A 38 9.09 -19.01 -6.78
C VAL A 38 8.96 -17.80 -7.70
N TYR A 39 8.39 -18.01 -8.88
CA TYR A 39 8.28 -16.99 -9.92
C TYR A 39 6.82 -16.64 -10.19
N GLY A 40 6.57 -15.34 -10.42
CA GLY A 40 5.29 -14.81 -10.88
C GLY A 40 5.46 -13.95 -12.12
N ALA A 41 4.35 -13.62 -12.77
CA ALA A 41 4.30 -12.72 -13.91
C ALA A 41 3.20 -11.67 -13.74
N GLU A 42 3.39 -10.46 -14.29
CA GLU A 42 2.41 -9.38 -14.23
C GLU A 42 1.65 -9.21 -15.53
N LEU A 43 0.36 -9.00 -15.42
CA LEU A 43 -0.52 -8.56 -16.50
C LEU A 43 -1.10 -7.19 -16.19
N VAL A 44 -1.11 -6.35 -17.21
CA VAL A 44 -1.78 -5.05 -17.19
C VAL A 44 -2.98 -5.15 -18.14
N THR A 45 -4.20 -4.91 -17.62
CA THR A 45 -5.41 -4.95 -18.41
C THR A 45 -5.45 -3.84 -19.47
N THR A 46 -6.28 -4.00 -20.48
CA THR A 46 -6.44 -3.04 -21.57
C THR A 46 -7.47 -1.96 -21.23
N ARG A 47 -7.44 -0.85 -21.95
CA ARG A 47 -8.48 0.18 -21.90
C ARG A 47 -9.53 -0.08 -22.97
N GLY A 48 -10.79 -0.15 -22.55
CA GLY A 48 -11.92 -0.38 -23.44
C GLY A 48 -12.42 -1.82 -23.41
N MET A 49 -13.46 -2.10 -24.16
CA MET A 49 -14.11 -3.40 -24.24
C MET A 49 -13.27 -4.38 -25.09
N ILE A 50 -13.15 -5.60 -24.63
CA ILE A 50 -12.68 -6.74 -25.45
C ILE A 50 -13.93 -7.43 -26.02
N ALA A 51 -14.06 -7.43 -27.32
CA ALA A 51 -15.21 -8.07 -27.99
C ALA A 51 -15.11 -9.61 -27.86
N PRO A 52 -16.22 -10.31 -27.61
CA PRO A 52 -16.26 -11.76 -27.59
C PRO A 52 -15.69 -12.38 -28.87
N GLY A 53 -14.75 -13.32 -28.73
CA GLY A 53 -14.11 -13.97 -29.89
C GLY A 53 -13.04 -13.12 -30.60
N SER A 54 -12.78 -11.90 -30.13
CA SER A 54 -11.69 -11.08 -30.68
C SER A 54 -10.37 -11.45 -30.01
N PRO A 55 -9.27 -11.62 -30.77
CA PRO A 55 -7.95 -11.80 -30.15
C PRO A 55 -7.57 -10.56 -29.35
N ASP A 56 -7.17 -10.76 -28.10
CA ASP A 56 -6.64 -9.68 -27.24
C ASP A 56 -5.32 -10.12 -26.65
N LYS A 57 -4.32 -9.27 -26.82
CA LYS A 57 -2.94 -9.57 -26.41
C LYS A 57 -2.79 -9.87 -24.93
N VAL A 58 -3.61 -9.26 -24.06
CA VAL A 58 -3.51 -9.52 -22.62
C VAL A 58 -4.12 -10.86 -22.25
N VAL A 59 -5.18 -11.30 -22.94
CA VAL A 59 -5.77 -12.62 -22.76
C VAL A 59 -4.82 -13.70 -23.29
N GLU A 60 -4.29 -13.53 -24.51
CA GLU A 60 -3.29 -14.43 -25.10
C GLU A 60 -2.05 -14.59 -24.21
N LEU A 61 -1.54 -13.48 -23.66
CA LEU A 61 -0.42 -13.51 -22.72
C LEU A 61 -0.80 -14.20 -21.40
N GLY A 62 -2.01 -13.97 -20.90
CA GLY A 62 -2.57 -14.65 -19.74
C GLY A 62 -2.67 -16.16 -19.95
N ASP A 63 -3.12 -16.59 -21.13
CA ASP A 63 -3.18 -18.01 -21.52
C ASP A 63 -1.78 -18.64 -21.55
N ALA A 64 -0.80 -17.93 -22.13
CA ALA A 64 0.60 -18.39 -22.15
C ALA A 64 1.17 -18.50 -20.73
N PHE A 65 0.86 -17.56 -19.84
CA PHE A 65 1.30 -17.63 -18.44
C PHE A 65 0.61 -18.76 -17.66
N CYS A 66 -0.66 -19.03 -17.93
CA CYS A 66 -1.35 -20.17 -17.33
C CYS A 66 -0.75 -21.51 -17.76
N ALA A 67 -0.36 -21.63 -19.02
CA ALA A 67 0.26 -22.84 -19.56
C ALA A 67 1.70 -23.07 -19.07
N ASN A 68 2.39 -22.04 -18.59
CA ASN A 68 3.77 -22.15 -18.15
C ASN A 68 3.86 -22.71 -16.71
N PRO A 69 4.45 -23.92 -16.49
CA PRO A 69 4.53 -24.55 -15.17
C PRO A 69 5.48 -23.82 -14.20
N ARG A 70 6.37 -22.97 -14.70
CA ARG A 70 7.33 -22.22 -13.86
C ARG A 70 6.70 -20.98 -13.23
N ILE A 71 5.59 -20.48 -13.79
CA ILE A 71 4.83 -19.37 -13.22
C ILE A 71 3.92 -19.92 -12.13
N THR A 72 4.16 -19.52 -10.89
CA THR A 72 3.34 -19.91 -9.73
C THR A 72 2.07 -19.09 -9.65
N TRP A 73 2.14 -17.78 -9.94
CA TRP A 73 0.97 -16.88 -9.93
C TRP A 73 1.05 -15.83 -11.01
N VAL A 74 -0.12 -15.30 -11.38
CA VAL A 74 -0.26 -14.14 -12.27
C VAL A 74 -0.80 -12.97 -11.47
N SER A 75 -0.06 -11.87 -11.46
CA SER A 75 -0.43 -10.61 -10.82
C SER A 75 -1.18 -9.72 -11.81
N ILE A 76 -2.32 -9.15 -11.44
CA ILE A 76 -3.15 -8.33 -12.33
C ILE A 76 -3.32 -6.95 -11.73
N THR A 77 -2.88 -5.91 -12.45
CA THR A 77 -2.90 -4.52 -11.98
C THR A 77 -4.30 -3.91 -12.02
N ASP A 78 -4.61 -3.01 -11.06
CA ASP A 78 -5.87 -2.26 -10.99
C ASP A 78 -5.67 -0.81 -11.46
N SER A 79 -5.98 -0.54 -12.71
CA SER A 79 -5.94 0.80 -13.31
C SER A 79 -4.66 1.60 -12.98
N PRO A 80 -3.48 1.09 -13.36
CA PRO A 80 -2.19 1.71 -13.02
C PRO A 80 -2.08 3.12 -13.61
N SER A 81 -1.25 3.95 -12.99
CA SER A 81 -1.03 5.35 -13.37
C SER A 81 -2.27 6.25 -13.32
N GLY A 82 -3.36 5.82 -12.66
CA GLY A 82 -4.60 6.59 -12.56
C GLY A 82 -5.39 6.69 -13.87
N ILE A 83 -5.20 5.76 -14.79
CA ILE A 83 -5.91 5.67 -16.07
C ILE A 83 -6.97 4.56 -15.95
N PRO A 84 -8.26 4.82 -16.29
CA PRO A 84 -9.29 3.78 -16.26
C PRO A 84 -8.96 2.65 -17.25
N MET A 85 -8.95 1.42 -16.74
CA MET A 85 -8.70 0.19 -17.50
C MET A 85 -9.82 -0.81 -17.22
N LEU A 86 -9.86 -1.93 -17.95
CA LEU A 86 -10.70 -3.06 -17.56
C LEU A 86 -10.35 -3.47 -16.11
N PRO A 87 -11.35 -3.77 -15.27
CA PRO A 87 -11.12 -4.17 -13.89
C PRO A 87 -10.23 -5.41 -13.81
N ALA A 88 -9.32 -5.45 -12.82
CA ALA A 88 -8.42 -6.58 -12.61
C ALA A 88 -9.16 -7.91 -12.41
N ASP A 89 -10.30 -7.87 -11.73
CA ASP A 89 -11.15 -9.03 -11.47
C ASP A 89 -11.79 -9.61 -12.74
N TRP A 90 -12.01 -8.79 -13.78
CA TRP A 90 -12.50 -9.31 -15.05
C TRP A 90 -11.51 -10.34 -15.65
N LEU A 91 -10.23 -9.98 -15.74
CA LEU A 91 -9.19 -10.90 -16.22
C LEU A 91 -8.92 -12.01 -15.19
N GLY A 92 -9.00 -11.67 -13.90
CA GLY A 92 -8.86 -12.64 -12.81
C GLY A 92 -9.85 -13.81 -12.93
N ARG A 93 -11.12 -13.55 -13.27
CA ARG A 93 -12.14 -14.59 -13.52
C ARG A 93 -11.79 -15.51 -14.68
N ILE A 94 -11.17 -14.98 -15.73
CA ILE A 94 -10.77 -15.76 -16.90
C ILE A 94 -9.64 -16.74 -16.56
N LEU A 95 -8.71 -16.32 -15.67
CA LEU A 95 -7.53 -17.10 -15.32
C LEU A 95 -7.72 -17.97 -14.07
N CYS A 96 -8.74 -17.68 -13.24
CA CYS A 96 -9.02 -18.40 -12.00
C CYS A 96 -9.27 -19.90 -12.27
N GLY A 97 -8.74 -20.75 -11.39
CA GLY A 97 -8.78 -22.21 -11.54
C GLY A 97 -7.74 -22.80 -12.52
N ARG A 98 -7.10 -21.96 -13.34
CA ARG A 98 -6.02 -22.36 -14.25
C ARG A 98 -4.64 -21.99 -13.69
N LYS A 99 -4.58 -20.91 -12.91
CA LYS A 99 -3.38 -20.41 -12.25
C LYS A 99 -3.78 -19.65 -10.97
N GLU A 100 -2.88 -19.58 -9.99
CA GLU A 100 -3.05 -18.67 -8.86
C GLU A 100 -3.06 -17.22 -9.36
N VAL A 101 -4.08 -16.47 -8.98
CA VAL A 101 -4.27 -15.07 -9.39
C VAL A 101 -4.04 -14.17 -8.18
N LEU A 102 -3.22 -13.13 -8.34
CA LEU A 102 -3.03 -12.06 -7.38
C LEU A 102 -3.68 -10.77 -7.92
N LEU A 103 -4.82 -10.39 -7.36
CA LEU A 103 -5.50 -9.15 -7.75
C LEU A 103 -4.89 -7.96 -7.02
N HIS A 104 -4.55 -6.90 -7.74
CA HIS A 104 -4.34 -5.60 -7.15
C HIS A 104 -5.70 -4.98 -6.81
N LEU A 105 -5.86 -4.50 -5.59
CA LEU A 105 -7.07 -3.82 -5.14
C LEU A 105 -6.70 -2.46 -4.57
N THR A 106 -7.20 -1.40 -5.21
CA THR A 106 -6.86 -0.02 -4.85
C THR A 106 -7.98 0.69 -4.11
N CYS A 107 -7.61 1.61 -3.22
CA CYS A 107 -8.54 2.47 -2.48
C CYS A 107 -8.98 3.72 -3.26
N LYS A 108 -8.47 3.93 -4.49
CA LYS A 108 -8.58 5.22 -5.19
C LYS A 108 -9.98 5.55 -5.70
N ASP A 109 -10.71 4.56 -6.22
CA ASP A 109 -11.96 4.77 -6.97
C ASP A 109 -13.21 4.25 -6.24
N ARG A 110 -13.05 3.56 -5.11
CA ARG A 110 -14.13 2.90 -4.38
C ARG A 110 -14.14 3.34 -2.92
N ASN A 111 -15.32 3.60 -2.37
CA ASN A 111 -15.50 3.73 -0.93
C ASN A 111 -15.48 2.34 -0.25
N ARG A 112 -15.44 2.31 1.09
CA ARG A 112 -15.35 1.05 1.84
C ARG A 112 -16.51 0.09 1.58
N GLY A 113 -17.72 0.59 1.36
CA GLY A 113 -18.86 -0.25 1.02
C GLY A 113 -18.71 -0.92 -0.34
N ALA A 114 -18.20 -0.20 -1.35
CA ALA A 114 -17.91 -0.78 -2.66
C ALA A 114 -16.71 -1.74 -2.63
N LEU A 115 -15.71 -1.47 -1.79
CA LEU A 115 -14.57 -2.38 -1.57
C LEU A 115 -15.02 -3.68 -0.89
N GLU A 116 -15.87 -3.58 0.15
CA GLU A 116 -16.45 -4.72 0.85
C GLU A 116 -17.30 -5.58 -0.09
N SER A 117 -18.20 -4.96 -0.86
CA SER A 117 -19.03 -5.66 -1.85
C SER A 117 -18.20 -6.37 -2.93
N ALA A 118 -17.15 -5.70 -3.45
CA ALA A 118 -16.23 -6.32 -4.39
C ALA A 118 -15.48 -7.51 -3.78
N ALA A 119 -15.03 -7.39 -2.53
CA ALA A 119 -14.34 -8.47 -1.82
C ALA A 119 -15.27 -9.70 -1.62
N TRP A 120 -16.56 -9.50 -1.29
CA TRP A 120 -17.53 -10.61 -1.26
C TRP A 120 -17.62 -11.33 -2.61
N GLY A 121 -17.65 -10.57 -3.72
CA GLY A 121 -17.63 -11.15 -5.06
C GLY A 121 -16.37 -11.96 -5.30
N TYR A 122 -15.20 -11.42 -4.99
CA TYR A 122 -13.90 -12.12 -5.15
C TYR A 122 -13.85 -13.42 -4.36
N ALA A 123 -14.24 -13.38 -3.08
CA ALA A 123 -14.28 -14.58 -2.23
C ALA A 123 -15.22 -15.66 -2.80
N SER A 124 -16.41 -15.24 -3.29
CA SER A 124 -17.40 -16.14 -3.88
C SER A 124 -16.94 -16.79 -5.17
N GLU A 125 -16.00 -16.16 -5.88
CA GLU A 125 -15.42 -16.61 -7.16
C GLU A 125 -14.07 -17.33 -6.99
N GLY A 126 -13.59 -17.49 -5.74
CA GLY A 126 -12.31 -18.14 -5.44
C GLY A 126 -11.06 -17.27 -5.67
N LEU A 127 -11.22 -15.98 -5.91
CA LEU A 127 -10.14 -15.01 -6.06
C LEU A 127 -9.65 -14.58 -4.66
N ARG A 128 -8.69 -15.29 -4.11
CA ARG A 128 -8.31 -15.19 -2.69
C ARG A 128 -7.08 -14.32 -2.43
N ASN A 129 -6.18 -14.18 -3.41
CA ASN A 129 -4.93 -13.44 -3.20
C ASN A 129 -5.12 -11.98 -3.61
N ILE A 130 -4.90 -11.07 -2.66
CA ILE A 130 -5.14 -9.63 -2.86
C ILE A 130 -3.89 -8.84 -2.50
N LEU A 131 -3.41 -7.98 -3.41
CA LEU A 131 -2.42 -6.96 -3.10
C LEU A 131 -3.14 -5.65 -2.79
N ALA A 132 -3.19 -5.28 -1.51
CA ALA A 132 -3.90 -4.09 -1.03
C ALA A 132 -3.04 -2.82 -1.22
N LEU A 133 -3.53 -1.89 -2.04
CA LEU A 133 -2.81 -0.68 -2.47
C LEU A 133 -3.61 0.58 -2.16
N SER A 134 -2.91 1.70 -1.94
CA SER A 134 -3.56 3.03 -1.93
C SER A 134 -4.05 3.41 -3.34
N GLY A 135 -3.28 3.08 -4.35
CA GLY A 135 -3.55 3.39 -5.75
C GLY A 135 -3.02 4.77 -6.20
N ASP A 136 -2.86 4.92 -7.51
CA ASP A 136 -2.41 6.15 -8.15
C ASP A 136 -3.56 7.17 -8.21
N TYR A 137 -3.23 8.46 -8.12
CA TYR A 137 -4.23 9.51 -8.25
C TYR A 137 -4.80 9.53 -9.69
N PRO A 138 -6.13 9.67 -9.88
CA PRO A 138 -6.72 9.71 -11.21
C PRO A 138 -6.10 10.82 -12.07
N LYS A 139 -5.68 10.49 -13.29
CA LYS A 139 -5.14 11.46 -14.27
C LYS A 139 -6.11 11.77 -15.39
N THR A 140 -7.09 10.89 -15.62
CA THR A 140 -8.08 11.04 -16.67
C THR A 140 -9.38 10.31 -16.29
N GLY A 141 -10.44 10.51 -17.06
CA GLY A 141 -11.74 9.87 -16.91
C GLY A 141 -12.69 10.29 -18.01
N TYR A 142 -13.97 9.92 -17.90
CA TYR A 142 -15.00 10.39 -18.82
C TYR A 142 -15.21 11.89 -18.68
N ARG A 143 -15.03 12.64 -19.76
CA ARG A 143 -15.16 14.12 -19.83
C ARG A 143 -14.28 14.88 -18.84
N GLY A 144 -13.11 14.37 -18.47
CA GLY A 144 -12.16 15.07 -17.60
C GLY A 144 -11.48 14.14 -16.59
N VAL A 145 -10.88 14.73 -15.56
CA VAL A 145 -10.26 13.97 -14.47
C VAL A 145 -11.33 13.52 -13.49
N ALA A 146 -11.36 12.22 -13.19
CA ALA A 146 -12.28 11.67 -12.20
C ALA A 146 -11.92 12.13 -10.78
N ARG A 147 -12.94 12.38 -9.93
CA ARG A 147 -12.72 12.68 -8.51
C ARG A 147 -12.33 11.39 -7.78
N PRO A 148 -11.19 11.35 -7.07
CA PRO A 148 -10.82 10.18 -6.28
C PRO A 148 -11.68 10.04 -5.03
N VAL A 149 -11.71 8.84 -4.48
CA VAL A 149 -12.48 8.51 -3.26
C VAL A 149 -11.57 8.46 -2.02
N PHE A 150 -10.61 7.54 -1.97
CA PHE A 150 -9.70 7.34 -0.84
C PHE A 150 -10.41 7.39 0.53
N ASP A 151 -11.55 6.69 0.65
CA ASP A 151 -12.30 6.56 1.91
C ASP A 151 -11.50 5.82 2.98
N VAL A 152 -10.74 4.81 2.56
CA VAL A 152 -9.72 4.13 3.36
C VAL A 152 -8.36 4.21 2.67
N ASP A 153 -7.28 3.98 3.40
CA ASP A 153 -5.96 3.74 2.83
C ASP A 153 -5.62 2.24 2.85
N SER A 154 -4.42 1.88 2.34
CA SER A 154 -4.02 0.48 2.26
C SER A 154 -3.97 -0.24 3.62
N VAL A 155 -3.74 0.45 4.75
CA VAL A 155 -3.79 -0.15 6.09
C VAL A 155 -5.23 -0.50 6.45
N GLY A 156 -6.15 0.44 6.21
CA GLY A 156 -7.58 0.23 6.44
C GLY A 156 -8.15 -0.90 5.57
N LEU A 157 -7.74 -0.97 4.29
CA LEU A 157 -8.14 -2.04 3.37
C LEU A 157 -7.65 -3.42 3.85
N ILE A 158 -6.39 -3.53 4.28
CA ILE A 158 -5.82 -4.77 4.84
C ILE A 158 -6.62 -5.21 6.08
N GLY A 159 -6.91 -4.27 7.00
CA GLY A 159 -7.70 -4.54 8.18
C GLY A 159 -9.11 -5.04 7.85
N MET A 160 -9.79 -4.42 6.89
CA MET A 160 -11.10 -4.85 6.41
C MET A 160 -11.08 -6.30 5.88
N LEU A 161 -10.13 -6.63 5.02
CA LEU A 161 -10.00 -7.99 4.46
C LEU A 161 -9.65 -9.03 5.54
N ARG A 162 -8.82 -8.66 6.53
CA ARG A 162 -8.56 -9.52 7.71
C ARG A 162 -9.84 -9.76 8.52
N ASP A 163 -10.62 -8.73 8.76
CA ASP A 163 -11.83 -8.83 9.55
C ASP A 163 -12.89 -9.66 8.81
N MET A 164 -12.96 -9.56 7.47
CA MET A 164 -13.77 -10.46 6.63
C MET A 164 -13.34 -11.92 6.76
N ASN A 165 -12.05 -12.21 6.89
CA ASN A 165 -11.55 -13.57 7.14
C ASN A 165 -12.01 -14.12 8.51
N GLY A 166 -12.25 -13.25 9.48
CA GLY A 166 -12.83 -13.63 10.79
C GLY A 166 -14.35 -13.72 10.82
N GLY A 167 -15.00 -13.30 9.75
CA GLY A 167 -16.45 -13.09 9.69
C GLY A 167 -16.86 -11.72 10.24
N LEU A 168 -17.42 -10.87 9.37
CA LEU A 168 -17.89 -9.54 9.79
C LEU A 168 -19.14 -9.64 10.66
N LYS A 169 -19.13 -8.88 11.75
CA LYS A 169 -20.29 -8.68 12.60
C LYS A 169 -21.15 -7.56 12.02
N VAL A 170 -22.38 -7.85 11.70
CA VAL A 170 -23.33 -6.88 11.13
C VAL A 170 -24.61 -6.83 11.96
N PRO A 171 -25.37 -5.72 11.91
CA PRO A 171 -26.68 -5.66 12.55
C PRO A 171 -27.61 -6.73 11.99
N GLY A 172 -28.11 -7.59 12.85
CA GLY A 172 -29.07 -8.63 12.52
C GLY A 172 -30.50 -8.17 12.74
N LYS A 173 -31.47 -9.10 12.55
CA LYS A 173 -32.88 -8.83 12.83
C LYS A 173 -33.08 -8.64 14.33
N LYS A 174 -33.99 -7.74 14.73
CA LYS A 174 -34.40 -7.46 16.13
C LYS A 174 -33.26 -6.98 17.05
N GLY A 175 -32.19 -6.34 16.51
CA GLY A 175 -31.07 -5.82 17.30
C GLY A 175 -30.04 -6.87 17.72
N GLU A 176 -30.13 -8.09 17.21
CA GLU A 176 -29.09 -9.11 17.35
C GLU A 176 -27.88 -8.78 16.47
N THR A 177 -26.72 -9.31 16.81
CA THR A 177 -25.53 -9.24 15.94
C THR A 177 -25.45 -10.51 15.12
N ALA A 178 -25.50 -10.39 13.81
CA ALA A 178 -25.24 -11.49 12.88
C ALA A 178 -23.73 -11.51 12.51
N VAL A 179 -23.19 -12.71 12.32
CA VAL A 179 -21.82 -12.91 11.83
C VAL A 179 -21.90 -13.46 10.41
N LEU A 180 -21.33 -12.73 9.45
CA LEU A 180 -21.28 -13.18 8.06
C LEU A 180 -20.26 -14.31 7.90
N SER A 181 -20.42 -15.13 6.86
CA SER A 181 -19.50 -16.22 6.57
C SER A 181 -18.07 -15.68 6.39
N PRO A 182 -17.07 -16.32 7.03
CA PRO A 182 -15.68 -15.92 6.89
C PRO A 182 -15.18 -16.13 5.45
N THR A 183 -14.26 -15.27 5.03
CA THR A 183 -13.51 -15.42 3.78
C THR A 183 -12.15 -16.05 4.05
N ASP A 184 -11.35 -16.30 2.98
CA ASP A 184 -9.99 -16.83 3.10
C ASP A 184 -9.01 -15.99 2.25
N PHE A 185 -9.00 -14.69 2.44
CA PHE A 185 -8.07 -13.83 1.74
C PHE A 185 -6.62 -14.01 2.21
N PHE A 186 -5.71 -14.16 1.27
CA PHE A 186 -4.28 -14.05 1.48
C PHE A 186 -3.82 -12.67 1.00
N VAL A 187 -3.63 -11.75 1.96
CA VAL A 187 -3.46 -10.33 1.69
C VAL A 187 -2.00 -9.94 1.70
N GLY A 188 -1.53 -9.33 0.63
CA GLY A 188 -0.22 -8.70 0.52
C GLY A 188 -0.28 -7.18 0.61
N CYS A 189 0.88 -6.57 0.80
CA CYS A 189 1.03 -5.12 0.79
C CYS A 189 2.28 -4.67 0.01
N ALA A 190 2.28 -3.39 -0.42
CA ALA A 190 3.45 -2.80 -1.06
C ALA A 190 4.23 -1.89 -0.10
N VAL A 191 5.51 -1.66 -0.41
CA VAL A 191 6.38 -0.65 0.21
C VAL A 191 7.20 0.03 -0.88
N SER A 192 7.47 1.34 -0.74
CA SER A 192 8.28 2.11 -1.68
C SER A 192 9.63 2.47 -1.06
N PRO A 193 10.71 1.69 -1.33
CA PRO A 193 12.02 1.90 -0.71
C PRO A 193 12.85 2.98 -1.40
N PHE A 194 12.53 3.31 -2.65
CA PHE A 194 13.30 4.26 -3.47
C PHE A 194 12.91 5.69 -3.12
N LYS A 195 13.55 6.24 -2.07
CA LYS A 195 13.28 7.57 -1.53
C LYS A 195 14.57 8.33 -1.27
N LEU A 196 14.65 9.53 -1.82
CA LEU A 196 15.83 10.38 -1.70
C LEU A 196 16.07 10.84 -0.25
N MET A 197 15.01 11.06 0.52
CA MET A 197 15.09 11.69 1.83
C MET A 197 14.72 10.75 2.98
N GLU A 198 15.39 10.93 4.14
CA GLU A 198 15.08 10.23 5.39
C GLU A 198 13.59 10.33 5.76
N GLN A 199 13.03 11.54 5.69
CA GLN A 199 11.63 11.84 6.05
C GLN A 199 10.60 11.28 5.06
N GLU A 200 11.05 10.74 3.95
CA GLU A 200 10.22 9.98 3.03
C GLU A 200 10.33 8.47 3.27
N LEU A 201 11.57 7.96 3.47
CA LEU A 201 11.83 6.53 3.58
C LEU A 201 11.37 5.95 4.91
N VAL A 202 11.79 6.55 6.03
CA VAL A 202 11.52 5.99 7.37
C VAL A 202 10.02 5.82 7.63
N PRO A 203 9.14 6.81 7.32
CA PRO A 203 7.70 6.61 7.44
C PRO A 203 7.12 5.50 6.54
N GLN A 204 7.73 5.21 5.38
CA GLN A 204 7.34 4.07 4.54
C GLN A 204 7.58 2.74 5.26
N TYR A 205 8.74 2.60 5.89
CA TYR A 205 9.09 1.40 6.64
C TYR A 205 8.24 1.24 7.90
N LEU A 206 7.96 2.32 8.62
CA LEU A 206 7.05 2.29 9.76
C LEU A 206 5.61 1.93 9.34
N LYS A 207 5.13 2.47 8.22
CA LYS A 207 3.83 2.07 7.64
C LYS A 207 3.82 0.61 7.19
N LEU A 208 4.94 0.06 6.73
CA LEU A 208 5.05 -1.37 6.40
C LEU A 208 4.76 -2.22 7.63
N LEU A 209 5.35 -1.91 8.80
CA LEU A 209 5.02 -2.61 10.05
C LEU A 209 3.54 -2.52 10.38
N ARG A 210 2.95 -1.33 10.24
CA ARG A 210 1.51 -1.12 10.48
C ARG A 210 0.64 -1.96 9.53
N LYS A 211 1.05 -2.14 8.26
CA LYS A 211 0.36 -3.03 7.30
C LYS A 211 0.45 -4.49 7.73
N VAL A 212 1.63 -4.96 8.18
CA VAL A 212 1.81 -6.33 8.67
C VAL A 212 0.97 -6.55 9.92
N THR A 213 0.98 -5.63 10.87
CA THR A 213 0.13 -5.70 12.08
C THR A 213 -1.37 -5.68 11.72
N ALA A 214 -1.77 -4.93 10.69
CA ALA A 214 -3.15 -4.92 10.20
C ALA A 214 -3.58 -6.24 9.57
N GLY A 215 -2.65 -7.10 9.14
CA GLY A 215 -2.96 -8.44 8.61
C GLY A 215 -2.28 -8.79 7.28
N ALA A 216 -1.36 -7.95 6.75
CA ALA A 216 -0.61 -8.32 5.56
C ALA A 216 0.28 -9.54 5.81
N ARG A 217 0.31 -10.49 4.87
CA ARG A 217 0.98 -11.78 4.95
C ARG A 217 2.17 -11.92 4.00
N PHE A 218 2.34 -11.00 3.07
CA PHE A 218 3.52 -10.90 2.20
C PHE A 218 3.71 -9.45 1.76
N VAL A 219 4.91 -9.14 1.28
CA VAL A 219 5.31 -7.79 0.87
C VAL A 219 5.84 -7.82 -0.55
N ILE A 220 5.35 -6.91 -1.39
CA ILE A 220 5.92 -6.64 -2.72
C ILE A 220 6.45 -5.20 -2.72
N PRO A 221 7.78 -5.00 -2.74
CA PRO A 221 8.36 -3.68 -2.92
C PRO A 221 8.03 -3.08 -4.28
N GLN A 222 8.02 -1.76 -4.38
CA GLN A 222 8.03 -1.08 -5.67
C GLN A 222 9.24 -1.52 -6.50
N LEU A 223 9.07 -1.60 -7.81
CA LEU A 223 10.16 -1.90 -8.74
C LEU A 223 11.28 -0.86 -8.66
N GLY A 224 12.50 -1.28 -8.92
CA GLY A 224 13.66 -0.38 -8.93
C GLY A 224 14.96 -1.12 -9.28
N TYR A 225 16.06 -0.36 -9.33
CA TYR A 225 17.33 -0.84 -9.85
C TYR A 225 18.49 -0.55 -8.88
N ASP A 226 18.22 -0.71 -7.59
CA ASP A 226 19.24 -0.69 -6.53
C ASP A 226 19.00 -1.85 -5.54
N MET A 227 19.90 -2.83 -5.60
CA MET A 227 19.78 -4.02 -4.77
C MET A 227 20.03 -3.74 -3.30
N ARG A 228 20.76 -2.68 -2.94
CA ARG A 228 20.93 -2.26 -1.54
C ARG A 228 19.61 -1.80 -0.93
N LYS A 229 18.74 -1.12 -1.70
CA LYS A 229 17.40 -0.72 -1.25
C LYS A 229 16.48 -1.91 -0.99
N PHE A 230 16.55 -2.93 -1.83
CA PHE A 230 15.80 -4.16 -1.60
C PHE A 230 16.34 -4.92 -0.38
N HIS A 231 17.65 -5.01 -0.22
CA HIS A 231 18.26 -5.61 0.98
C HIS A 231 17.84 -4.89 2.26
N GLU A 232 17.77 -3.57 2.21
CA GLU A 232 17.37 -2.73 3.33
C GLU A 232 15.98 -3.08 3.89
N ILE A 233 15.03 -3.47 3.03
CA ILE A 233 13.71 -3.94 3.48
C ILE A 233 13.84 -5.20 4.34
N ARG A 234 14.64 -6.17 3.89
CA ARG A 234 14.89 -7.41 4.64
C ARG A 234 15.55 -7.11 5.99
N LEU A 235 16.56 -6.25 5.97
CA LEU A 235 17.25 -5.82 7.20
C LEU A 235 16.31 -5.10 8.17
N PHE A 236 15.44 -4.24 7.67
CA PHE A 236 14.47 -3.52 8.50
C PHE A 236 13.45 -4.46 9.13
N LEU A 237 12.88 -5.38 8.36
CA LEU A 237 11.95 -6.40 8.88
C LEU A 237 12.63 -7.28 9.94
N SER A 238 13.85 -7.75 9.67
CA SER A 238 14.64 -8.52 10.63
C SER A 238 14.96 -7.74 11.90
N LEU A 239 15.35 -6.47 11.79
CA LEU A 239 15.59 -5.58 12.94
C LEU A 239 14.34 -5.42 13.83
N ARG A 240 13.16 -5.55 13.25
CA ARG A 240 11.87 -5.45 13.94
C ARG A 240 11.30 -6.81 14.36
N GLY A 241 12.03 -7.90 14.16
CA GLY A 241 11.57 -9.25 14.48
C GLY A 241 10.34 -9.68 13.67
N VAL A 242 10.15 -9.11 12.47
CA VAL A 242 9.03 -9.43 11.57
C VAL A 242 9.49 -10.42 10.51
N ASP A 243 8.90 -11.60 10.54
CA ASP A 243 9.11 -12.64 9.53
C ASP A 243 7.89 -12.70 8.60
N VAL A 244 8.04 -12.12 7.43
CA VAL A 244 7.01 -12.07 6.38
C VAL A 244 7.68 -12.25 5.02
N PRO A 245 7.13 -13.09 4.11
CA PRO A 245 7.66 -13.28 2.77
C PRO A 245 7.77 -11.95 2.01
N VAL A 246 8.92 -11.71 1.40
CA VAL A 246 9.14 -10.57 0.50
C VAL A 246 9.34 -11.10 -0.91
N ILE A 247 8.64 -10.53 -1.89
CA ILE A 247 8.71 -10.89 -3.30
C ILE A 247 9.41 -9.76 -4.05
N GLY A 248 10.46 -10.07 -4.78
CA GLY A 248 11.16 -9.10 -5.62
C GLY A 248 10.32 -8.70 -6.85
N ASN A 249 10.23 -7.42 -7.14
CA ASN A 249 9.55 -6.90 -8.32
C ASN A 249 10.58 -6.49 -9.37
N VAL A 250 10.57 -7.17 -10.52
CA VAL A 250 11.47 -6.94 -11.65
C VAL A 250 10.67 -6.43 -12.84
N TYR A 251 11.01 -5.27 -13.35
CA TYR A 251 10.44 -4.76 -14.59
C TYR A 251 11.44 -4.90 -15.73
N LEU A 252 11.06 -5.60 -16.79
CA LEU A 252 11.88 -5.73 -17.99
C LEU A 252 11.91 -4.39 -18.72
N LEU A 253 13.01 -3.67 -18.58
CA LEU A 253 13.18 -2.36 -19.17
C LEU A 253 13.22 -2.39 -20.71
N ASN A 254 12.92 -1.26 -21.28
CA ASN A 254 13.27 -0.86 -22.63
C ASN A 254 13.55 0.65 -22.62
N ARG A 255 14.11 1.18 -23.69
CA ARG A 255 14.48 2.60 -23.82
C ARG A 255 13.30 3.54 -23.51
N THR A 256 12.13 3.26 -24.07
CA THR A 256 10.96 4.12 -23.92
C THR A 256 10.48 4.19 -22.46
N VAL A 257 10.34 3.04 -21.83
CA VAL A 257 9.87 2.95 -20.43
C VAL A 257 10.91 3.52 -19.46
N ALA A 258 12.20 3.25 -19.68
CA ALA A 258 13.27 3.85 -18.86
C ALA A 258 13.22 5.39 -18.91
N GLY A 259 13.02 5.97 -20.09
CA GLY A 259 12.83 7.41 -20.24
C GLY A 259 11.56 7.93 -19.55
N MET A 260 10.48 7.16 -19.54
CA MET A 260 9.26 7.52 -18.81
C MET A 260 9.47 7.50 -17.29
N PHE A 261 10.13 6.46 -16.75
CA PHE A 261 10.46 6.36 -15.32
C PHE A 261 11.42 7.48 -14.89
N HIS A 262 12.43 7.78 -15.70
CA HIS A 262 13.37 8.86 -15.43
C HIS A 262 12.67 10.24 -15.33
N ARG A 263 11.67 10.49 -16.18
CA ARG A 263 10.87 11.72 -16.13
C ARG A 263 9.79 11.73 -15.02
N GLY A 264 9.70 10.69 -14.17
CA GLY A 264 8.73 10.61 -13.08
C GLY A 264 7.27 10.46 -13.52
N LEU A 265 7.00 9.95 -14.73
CA LEU A 265 5.64 9.77 -15.23
C LEU A 265 4.86 8.68 -14.47
N PHE A 266 5.59 7.77 -13.81
CA PHE A 266 5.04 6.69 -12.99
C PHE A 266 5.49 6.89 -11.54
N PRO A 267 4.61 7.28 -10.62
CA PRO A 267 4.96 7.55 -9.24
C PRO A 267 5.65 6.36 -8.55
N GLY A 268 6.77 6.64 -7.89
CA GLY A 268 7.54 5.64 -7.16
C GLY A 268 8.47 4.76 -8.00
N CYS A 269 8.39 4.80 -9.34
CA CYS A 269 9.32 4.12 -10.24
C CYS A 269 10.48 5.05 -10.57
N VAL A 270 11.71 4.68 -10.16
CA VAL A 270 12.88 5.54 -10.28
C VAL A 270 13.92 4.93 -11.23
N VAL A 271 14.27 5.67 -12.28
CA VAL A 271 15.44 5.41 -13.13
C VAL A 271 16.37 6.61 -13.00
N SER A 272 17.53 6.40 -12.38
CA SER A 272 18.54 7.45 -12.22
C SER A 272 19.15 7.86 -13.56
N LYS A 273 19.83 9.00 -13.57
CA LYS A 273 20.58 9.47 -14.76
C LYS A 273 21.61 8.43 -15.21
N GLY A 274 22.36 7.83 -14.25
CA GLY A 274 23.35 6.81 -14.57
C GLY A 274 22.76 5.56 -15.22
N LEU A 275 21.60 5.09 -14.72
CA LEU A 275 20.91 3.97 -15.38
C LEU A 275 20.38 4.35 -16.76
N LEU A 276 19.84 5.56 -16.94
CA LEU A 276 19.37 6.01 -18.24
C LEU A 276 20.50 6.05 -19.29
N GLU A 277 21.68 6.54 -18.93
CA GLU A 277 22.86 6.54 -19.80
C GLU A 277 23.27 5.12 -20.23
N VAL A 278 23.23 4.16 -19.32
CA VAL A 278 23.46 2.74 -19.60
C VAL A 278 22.40 2.19 -20.56
N VAL A 279 21.12 2.48 -20.29
CA VAL A 279 20.00 2.07 -21.15
C VAL A 279 20.15 2.63 -22.57
N GLU A 280 20.48 3.92 -22.71
CA GLU A 280 20.67 4.57 -24.01
C GLU A 280 21.84 3.93 -24.80
N LYS A 281 22.95 3.63 -24.11
CA LYS A 281 24.11 2.97 -24.70
C LYS A 281 23.75 1.61 -25.31
N TYR A 282 23.07 0.74 -24.54
CA TYR A 282 22.72 -0.59 -25.04
C TYR A 282 21.57 -0.56 -26.04
N ALA A 283 20.61 0.35 -25.90
CA ALA A 283 19.51 0.51 -26.83
C ALA A 283 19.96 1.02 -28.23
N ALA A 284 21.14 1.57 -28.35
CA ALA A 284 21.75 1.94 -29.63
C ALA A 284 22.25 0.72 -30.44
N GLY A 285 22.40 -0.46 -29.85
CA GLY A 285 22.79 -1.69 -30.50
C GLY A 285 21.75 -2.25 -31.46
N ALA A 286 22.13 -3.21 -32.30
CA ALA A 286 21.30 -3.83 -33.32
C ALA A 286 20.06 -4.53 -32.74
N ASP A 287 20.19 -5.13 -31.54
CA ASP A 287 19.11 -5.80 -30.82
C ASP A 287 18.25 -4.84 -29.96
N LYS A 288 18.50 -3.52 -30.05
CA LYS A 288 17.84 -2.47 -29.24
C LYS A 288 17.99 -2.68 -27.72
N GLY A 289 19.06 -3.36 -27.30
CA GLY A 289 19.38 -3.65 -25.90
C GLY A 289 18.61 -4.84 -25.31
N ASN A 290 17.89 -5.62 -26.11
CA ASN A 290 17.06 -6.72 -25.60
C ASN A 290 17.87 -7.75 -24.77
N ALA A 291 19.09 -8.11 -25.22
CA ALA A 291 19.95 -9.03 -24.48
C ALA A 291 20.34 -8.44 -23.11
N PHE A 292 20.77 -7.17 -23.09
CA PHE A 292 21.13 -6.46 -21.85
C PHE A 292 19.95 -6.36 -20.87
N PHE A 293 18.74 -6.02 -21.34
CA PHE A 293 17.59 -5.89 -20.45
C PHE A 293 17.15 -7.20 -19.85
N ARG A 294 17.25 -8.31 -20.59
CA ARG A 294 17.00 -9.67 -20.08
C ARG A 294 18.05 -10.08 -19.06
N GLU A 295 19.33 -9.78 -19.33
CA GLU A 295 20.43 -10.04 -18.40
C GLU A 295 20.26 -9.25 -17.09
N LEU A 296 19.93 -7.95 -17.17
CA LEU A 296 19.66 -7.12 -16.00
C LEU A 296 18.52 -7.69 -15.16
N ALA A 297 17.43 -8.10 -15.80
CA ALA A 297 16.29 -8.72 -15.11
C ALA A 297 16.67 -10.06 -14.46
N ALA A 298 17.43 -10.90 -15.16
CA ALA A 298 17.92 -12.19 -14.64
C ALA A 298 18.87 -12.01 -13.44
N LYS A 299 19.78 -11.03 -13.52
CA LYS A 299 20.66 -10.68 -12.40
C LYS A 299 19.86 -10.20 -11.18
N GLN A 300 18.80 -9.39 -11.37
CA GLN A 300 17.93 -8.97 -10.27
C GLN A 300 17.25 -10.17 -9.61
N LEU A 301 16.72 -11.13 -10.38
CA LEU A 301 16.13 -12.37 -9.83
C LEU A 301 17.15 -13.18 -9.03
N ALA A 302 18.38 -13.32 -9.54
CA ALA A 302 19.46 -14.02 -8.83
C ALA A 302 19.80 -13.32 -7.50
N VAL A 303 19.85 -11.98 -7.49
CA VAL A 303 20.07 -11.22 -6.25
C VAL A 303 18.92 -11.40 -5.26
N PHE A 304 17.66 -11.35 -5.69
CA PHE A 304 16.53 -11.60 -4.79
C PHE A 304 16.60 -12.98 -4.16
N LYS A 305 16.93 -14.02 -4.95
CA LYS A 305 17.13 -15.38 -4.44
C LYS A 305 18.27 -15.43 -3.41
N GLY A 306 19.41 -14.81 -3.71
CA GLY A 306 20.57 -14.75 -2.81
C GLY A 306 20.33 -13.95 -1.52
N LEU A 307 19.47 -12.93 -1.55
CA LEU A 307 19.05 -12.15 -0.40
C LEU A 307 17.95 -12.84 0.44
N GLY A 308 17.48 -14.02 0.04
CA GLY A 308 16.45 -14.78 0.76
C GLY A 308 15.04 -14.21 0.60
N PHE A 309 14.73 -13.60 -0.55
CA PHE A 309 13.35 -13.31 -0.92
C PHE A 309 12.59 -14.62 -1.18
N ALA A 310 11.29 -14.62 -0.94
CA ALA A 310 10.46 -15.80 -1.17
C ALA A 310 10.20 -16.07 -2.66
N GLY A 311 10.31 -15.04 -3.48
CA GLY A 311 10.11 -15.15 -4.91
C GLY A 311 10.44 -13.85 -5.64
N GLY A 312 10.34 -13.90 -6.96
CA GLY A 312 10.42 -12.74 -7.82
C GLY A 312 9.34 -12.78 -8.89
N TYR A 313 8.78 -11.62 -9.27
CA TYR A 313 7.86 -11.59 -10.38
C TYR A 313 8.29 -10.59 -11.44
N LEU A 314 8.02 -10.97 -12.71
CA LEU A 314 8.42 -10.23 -13.88
C LEU A 314 7.24 -9.41 -14.42
N ALA A 315 7.46 -8.12 -14.56
CA ALA A 315 6.57 -7.16 -15.20
C ALA A 315 7.15 -6.65 -16.53
N GLY A 316 6.33 -6.04 -17.38
CA GLY A 316 6.77 -5.48 -18.65
C GLY A 316 7.01 -6.52 -19.75
N LEU A 317 6.48 -7.71 -19.61
CA LEU A 317 6.56 -8.78 -20.61
C LEU A 317 5.57 -8.56 -21.75
N ALA A 318 6.05 -8.68 -22.98
CA ALA A 318 5.21 -8.62 -24.17
C ALA A 318 4.89 -10.01 -24.76
N LYS A 319 5.66 -11.04 -24.36
CA LYS A 319 5.53 -12.42 -24.83
C LYS A 319 5.82 -13.41 -23.69
N GLY A 320 5.15 -14.56 -23.68
CA GLY A 320 5.37 -15.61 -22.70
C GLY A 320 6.79 -16.19 -22.72
N GLU A 321 7.37 -16.36 -23.91
CA GLU A 321 8.72 -16.90 -24.13
C GLU A 321 9.81 -16.07 -23.43
N THR A 322 9.63 -14.74 -23.37
CA THR A 322 10.59 -13.83 -22.72
C THR A 322 10.70 -14.10 -21.22
N PHE A 323 9.63 -14.60 -20.59
CA PHE A 323 9.69 -15.05 -19.21
C PHE A 323 10.68 -16.20 -19.02
N ASP A 324 10.58 -17.23 -19.86
CA ASP A 324 11.46 -18.39 -19.79
C ASP A 324 12.93 -18.04 -20.11
N GLU A 325 13.15 -17.16 -21.06
CA GLU A 325 14.50 -16.67 -21.39
C GLU A 325 15.17 -15.98 -20.18
N VAL A 326 14.44 -15.10 -19.48
CA VAL A 326 14.96 -14.41 -18.29
C VAL A 326 15.19 -15.39 -17.12
N VAL A 327 14.23 -16.30 -16.88
CA VAL A 327 14.34 -17.26 -15.77
C VAL A 327 15.43 -18.29 -16.05
N ASN A 328 15.57 -18.79 -17.30
CA ASN A 328 16.67 -19.69 -17.69
C ASN A 328 18.03 -19.05 -17.42
N LEU A 329 18.17 -17.78 -17.80
CA LEU A 329 19.40 -17.03 -17.54
C LEU A 329 19.66 -16.86 -16.04
N ALA A 330 18.63 -16.51 -15.26
CA ALA A 330 18.75 -16.37 -13.81
C ALA A 330 19.13 -17.67 -13.10
N GLU A 331 18.66 -18.82 -13.60
CA GLU A 331 18.97 -20.15 -13.05
C GLU A 331 20.31 -20.70 -13.53
N SER A 332 20.89 -20.15 -14.60
CA SER A 332 22.23 -20.53 -15.10
C SER A 332 23.36 -19.93 -14.27
N TYR A 333 23.10 -18.92 -13.45
CA TYR A 333 24.12 -18.30 -12.61
C TYR A 333 24.54 -19.19 -11.43
N GLY A 334 25.81 -19.09 -11.05
CA GLY A 334 26.37 -19.79 -9.90
C GLY A 334 25.78 -19.29 -8.57
N GLU A 335 25.85 -20.13 -7.55
CA GLU A 335 25.25 -19.89 -6.23
C GLU A 335 25.70 -18.56 -5.59
N ASN A 336 26.90 -18.08 -5.87
CA ASN A 336 27.45 -16.85 -5.27
C ASN A 336 27.51 -15.64 -6.21
N ASP A 337 27.15 -15.80 -7.49
CA ASP A 337 27.23 -14.72 -8.50
C ASP A 337 26.34 -13.51 -8.13
N TRP A 338 25.25 -13.78 -7.42
CA TRP A 338 24.35 -12.71 -6.95
C TRP A 338 25.06 -11.61 -6.14
N LYS A 339 26.18 -11.92 -5.46
CA LYS A 339 26.95 -10.94 -4.68
C LYS A 339 27.60 -9.89 -5.59
N ALA A 340 28.17 -10.34 -6.73
CA ALA A 340 28.72 -9.45 -7.74
C ALA A 340 27.60 -8.63 -8.40
N PHE A 341 26.48 -9.26 -8.73
CA PHE A 341 25.32 -8.58 -9.32
C PHE A 341 24.70 -7.54 -8.38
N ALA A 342 24.62 -7.84 -7.08
CA ALA A 342 24.15 -6.88 -6.08
C ALA A 342 25.04 -5.63 -6.01
N LYS A 343 26.34 -5.77 -6.22
CA LYS A 343 27.28 -4.66 -6.28
C LYS A 343 27.20 -3.90 -7.61
N GLU A 344 26.94 -4.59 -8.71
CA GLU A 344 26.73 -4.01 -10.04
C GLU A 344 25.44 -3.20 -10.14
N ILE A 345 24.35 -3.71 -9.58
CA ILE A 345 23.01 -3.10 -9.70
C ILE A 345 22.76 -2.15 -8.51
N GLN A 346 23.39 -0.99 -8.53
CA GLN A 346 23.23 0.09 -7.56
C GLN A 346 23.02 1.42 -8.29
N PHE A 347 21.91 1.53 -8.99
CA PHE A 347 21.56 2.69 -9.81
C PHE A 347 20.66 3.70 -9.08
N SER A 348 20.97 3.98 -7.82
CA SER A 348 20.27 5.04 -7.08
C SER A 348 20.60 6.43 -7.59
N PRO A 349 19.69 7.40 -7.46
CA PRO A 349 20.02 8.82 -7.60
C PRO A 349 21.11 9.24 -6.62
N GLU A 350 21.88 10.27 -6.99
CA GLU A 350 22.86 10.86 -6.10
C GLU A 350 22.17 11.43 -4.83
N GLY A 351 22.77 11.18 -3.66
CA GLY A 351 22.25 11.65 -2.39
C GLY A 351 21.06 10.85 -1.83
N GLU A 352 20.71 9.72 -2.43
CA GLU A 352 19.64 8.87 -1.89
C GLU A 352 19.95 8.42 -0.46
N PHE A 353 18.96 8.52 0.42
CA PHE A 353 19.07 8.16 1.81
C PHE A 353 19.00 6.64 2.01
N TYR A 354 19.88 6.10 2.83
CA TYR A 354 19.87 4.71 3.28
C TYR A 354 19.77 4.61 4.79
N LEU A 355 18.94 3.66 5.27
CA LEU A 355 18.72 3.45 6.70
C LEU A 355 19.88 2.73 7.37
N PHE A 356 20.53 1.78 6.66
CA PHE A 356 21.63 0.98 7.17
C PHE A 356 22.97 1.42 6.59
N ASP A 357 24.02 1.23 7.37
CA ASP A 357 25.39 1.49 6.94
C ASP A 357 25.76 0.58 5.76
N ARG A 358 26.73 1.01 4.95
CA ARG A 358 27.16 0.29 3.76
C ARG A 358 28.31 -0.66 4.09
N ASP A 359 28.17 -1.91 3.67
CA ASP A 359 29.26 -2.87 3.62
C ASP A 359 30.17 -2.55 2.41
N PRO A 360 31.46 -2.27 2.64
CA PRO A 360 32.38 -1.89 1.55
C PRO A 360 32.66 -3.05 0.58
N GLU A 361 32.56 -4.30 1.01
CA GLU A 361 32.85 -5.48 0.18
C GLU A 361 31.68 -5.80 -0.75
N THR A 362 30.47 -5.85 -0.22
CA THR A 362 29.27 -6.24 -0.97
C THR A 362 28.50 -5.05 -1.55
N GLY A 363 28.72 -3.85 -1.00
CA GLY A 363 27.96 -2.65 -1.34
C GLY A 363 26.54 -2.65 -0.76
N LEU A 364 26.15 -3.69 -0.03
CA LEU A 364 24.82 -3.87 0.61
C LEU A 364 24.76 -3.19 2.00
N GLY A 365 23.60 -3.28 2.66
CA GLY A 365 23.46 -2.81 4.03
C GLY A 365 24.09 -3.78 5.04
N VAL A 366 24.65 -3.25 6.13
CA VAL A 366 25.17 -4.06 7.24
C VAL A 366 24.05 -4.41 8.21
N PRO A 367 23.78 -5.71 8.49
CA PRO A 367 22.77 -6.12 9.43
C PRO A 367 22.94 -5.46 10.82
N GLY A 368 21.86 -4.90 11.36
CA GLY A 368 21.83 -4.30 12.69
C GLY A 368 22.60 -2.98 12.85
N ARG A 369 23.32 -2.49 11.83
CA ARG A 369 24.08 -1.24 11.89
C ARG A 369 23.41 -0.15 11.07
N LEU A 370 22.80 0.81 11.79
CA LEU A 370 22.20 2.00 11.15
C LEU A 370 23.27 2.89 10.53
N ALA A 371 22.92 3.60 9.48
CA ALA A 371 23.78 4.61 8.87
C ALA A 371 24.19 5.65 9.94
N PRO A 372 25.51 5.98 10.06
CA PRO A 372 26.02 6.81 11.17
C PRO A 372 25.32 8.15 11.31
N GLY A 373 25.00 8.81 10.18
CA GLY A 373 24.26 10.07 10.18
C GLY A 373 22.86 9.94 10.76
N TYR A 374 22.16 8.85 10.40
CA TYR A 374 20.82 8.56 10.91
C TYR A 374 20.85 8.20 12.40
N ALA A 375 21.75 7.31 12.83
CA ALA A 375 21.91 6.95 14.24
C ALA A 375 22.16 8.20 15.13
N LYS A 376 23.09 9.07 14.73
CA LYS A 376 23.35 10.34 15.42
C LYS A 376 22.12 11.25 15.47
N SER A 377 21.32 11.26 14.41
CA SER A 377 20.10 12.08 14.32
C SER A 377 18.96 11.58 15.23
N LEU A 378 18.96 10.29 15.59
CA LEU A 378 18.02 9.73 16.58
C LEU A 378 18.43 10.08 18.02
N GLU A 379 19.74 10.08 18.31
CA GLU A 379 20.24 10.46 19.64
C GLU A 379 19.98 11.94 19.96
N ARG A 380 20.19 12.81 18.97
CA ARG A 380 20.03 14.27 19.10
C ARG A 380 19.18 14.82 17.97
N PRO A 381 17.83 14.65 18.04
CA PRO A 381 16.93 15.16 17.02
C PRO A 381 17.02 16.68 16.92
N ARG A 382 17.28 17.19 15.73
CA ARG A 382 17.29 18.63 15.47
C ARG A 382 15.86 19.10 15.21
N ARG A 383 15.58 20.34 15.65
CA ARG A 383 14.30 21.00 15.36
C ARG A 383 14.23 21.33 13.87
N GLY A 384 13.37 20.61 13.13
CA GLY A 384 13.09 20.90 11.73
C GLY A 384 12.16 22.12 11.56
N ARG A 385 12.05 22.62 10.31
CA ARG A 385 11.22 23.79 9.96
C ARG A 385 9.73 23.59 10.27
N HIS A 386 9.27 22.35 10.29
CA HIS A 386 7.86 22.01 10.53
C HIS A 386 7.49 21.88 12.01
N VAL A 387 8.46 21.95 12.94
CA VAL A 387 8.22 22.02 14.39
C VAL A 387 7.92 23.48 14.79
N THR A 388 6.74 23.95 14.38
CA THR A 388 6.28 25.34 14.58
C THR A 388 5.78 25.58 16.01
N LEU A 389 5.61 26.86 16.39
CA LEU A 389 5.00 27.24 17.68
C LEU A 389 3.56 26.73 17.78
N GLY A 390 2.79 26.85 16.69
CA GLY A 390 1.40 26.33 16.61
C GLY A 390 1.35 24.81 16.88
N TYR A 391 2.27 24.02 16.31
CA TYR A 391 2.36 22.59 16.58
C TYR A 391 2.66 22.31 18.07
N ARG A 392 3.59 23.05 18.68
CA ARG A 392 3.92 22.90 20.10
C ARG A 392 2.73 23.24 21.00
N ALA A 393 2.02 24.35 20.72
CA ALA A 393 0.80 24.73 21.43
C ALA A 393 -0.29 23.64 21.28
N SER A 394 -0.52 23.14 20.07
CA SER A 394 -1.48 22.04 19.81
C SER A 394 -1.20 20.81 20.67
N ARG A 395 0.06 20.39 20.80
CA ARG A 395 0.45 19.26 21.66
C ARG A 395 0.13 19.50 23.13
N VAL A 396 0.47 20.69 23.65
CA VAL A 396 0.19 21.05 25.06
C VAL A 396 -1.32 21.05 25.30
N VAL A 397 -2.10 21.71 24.45
CA VAL A 397 -3.57 21.75 24.56
C VAL A 397 -4.17 20.35 24.47
N HIS A 398 -3.73 19.55 23.51
CA HIS A 398 -4.21 18.17 23.38
C HIS A 398 -3.90 17.32 24.61
N SER A 399 -2.67 17.38 25.11
CA SER A 399 -2.29 16.65 26.33
C SER A 399 -3.08 17.08 27.55
N ALA A 400 -3.38 18.37 27.71
CA ALA A 400 -4.08 18.90 28.87
C ALA A 400 -5.60 18.66 28.82
N VAL A 401 -6.20 18.72 27.61
CA VAL A 401 -7.67 18.77 27.44
C VAL A 401 -8.23 17.49 26.85
N PHE A 402 -7.56 16.89 25.84
CA PHE A 402 -8.13 15.82 25.01
C PHE A 402 -7.56 14.41 25.32
N THR A 403 -6.63 14.28 26.27
CA THR A 403 -6.07 12.97 26.62
C THR A 403 -6.87 12.34 27.76
N PRO A 404 -7.49 11.16 27.57
CA PRO A 404 -8.21 10.46 28.64
C PRO A 404 -7.32 10.24 29.90
N GLY A 405 -7.90 10.46 31.07
CA GLY A 405 -7.22 10.30 32.35
C GLY A 405 -6.26 11.46 32.74
N ARG A 406 -6.14 12.50 31.92
CA ARG A 406 -5.30 13.67 32.21
C ARG A 406 -6.11 14.97 32.26
N GLY A 407 -5.58 15.92 33.05
CA GLY A 407 -6.00 17.32 33.05
C GLY A 407 -7.53 17.53 33.09
N LEU A 408 -8.00 18.26 32.13
CA LEU A 408 -9.41 18.70 32.04
C LEU A 408 -10.34 17.72 31.32
N PHE A 409 -9.85 16.58 30.79
CA PHE A 409 -10.66 15.66 29.98
C PHE A 409 -11.97 15.24 30.67
N GLY A 410 -11.90 14.81 31.94
CA GLY A 410 -13.09 14.38 32.69
C GLY A 410 -14.10 15.51 32.93
N PHE A 411 -13.63 16.72 33.14
CA PHE A 411 -14.46 17.92 33.30
C PHE A 411 -15.15 18.27 31.97
N MET A 412 -14.40 18.33 30.88
CA MET A 412 -14.94 18.61 29.54
C MET A 412 -15.94 17.55 29.09
N ARG A 413 -15.65 16.27 29.37
CA ARG A 413 -16.58 15.16 29.09
C ARG A 413 -17.93 15.37 29.78
N ARG A 414 -17.95 15.82 31.04
CA ARG A 414 -19.21 16.10 31.78
C ARG A 414 -20.00 17.26 31.15
N ILE A 415 -19.30 18.30 30.72
CA ILE A 415 -19.92 19.45 30.03
C ILE A 415 -20.55 19.00 28.72
N PHE A 416 -19.77 18.33 27.84
CA PHE A 416 -20.27 17.87 26.54
C PHE A 416 -21.39 16.84 26.69
N ALA A 417 -21.33 15.95 27.68
CA ALA A 417 -22.42 15.01 28.00
C ALA A 417 -23.71 15.73 28.49
N SER A 418 -23.57 16.86 29.18
CA SER A 418 -24.72 17.69 29.56
C SER A 418 -25.35 18.37 28.35
N TRP A 419 -24.51 18.93 27.46
CA TRP A 419 -24.98 19.59 26.24
C TRP A 419 -25.58 18.62 25.23
N ASP A 420 -25.07 17.40 25.17
CA ASP A 420 -25.61 16.33 24.31
C ASP A 420 -27.05 15.93 24.71
N ARG A 421 -27.30 15.85 26.02
CA ARG A 421 -28.64 15.55 26.57
C ARG A 421 -29.66 16.67 26.39
N LYS A 422 -29.16 17.94 26.42
CA LYS A 422 -29.98 19.14 26.27
C LYS A 422 -29.24 20.14 25.41
N PRO A 423 -29.33 19.99 24.07
CA PRO A 423 -28.70 20.94 23.15
C PRO A 423 -29.22 22.36 23.39
N GLY A 424 -28.31 23.32 23.54
CA GLY A 424 -28.63 24.71 23.77
C GLY A 424 -27.64 25.64 23.11
N LEU A 425 -27.83 26.95 23.32
CA LEU A 425 -27.01 28.00 22.73
C LEU A 425 -25.50 27.79 22.98
N PHE A 426 -25.11 27.35 24.17
CA PHE A 426 -23.70 27.13 24.52
C PHE A 426 -23.06 25.98 23.74
N ALA A 427 -23.79 24.92 23.44
CA ALA A 427 -23.31 23.82 22.61
C ALA A 427 -23.05 24.32 21.17
N GLY A 428 -23.99 25.10 20.61
CA GLY A 428 -23.84 25.71 19.29
C GLY A 428 -22.65 26.70 19.21
N LEU A 429 -22.49 27.52 20.26
CA LEU A 429 -21.37 28.46 20.34
C LEU A 429 -20.02 27.71 20.44
N ALA A 430 -19.94 26.68 21.27
CA ALA A 430 -18.73 25.85 21.38
C ALA A 430 -18.35 25.20 20.04
N TYR A 431 -19.34 24.67 19.32
CA TYR A 431 -19.11 24.13 17.98
C TYR A 431 -18.65 25.18 16.97
N ALA A 432 -19.24 26.38 16.98
CA ALA A 432 -18.83 27.48 16.12
C ALA A 432 -17.37 27.91 16.41
N VAL A 433 -16.99 28.01 17.69
CA VAL A 433 -15.60 28.32 18.11
C VAL A 433 -14.64 27.20 17.68
N GLU A 434 -15.01 25.92 17.86
CA GLU A 434 -14.22 24.79 17.38
C GLU A 434 -13.98 24.88 15.87
N LYS A 435 -15.07 25.05 15.10
CA LYS A 435 -15.05 25.08 13.64
C LYS A 435 -14.17 26.22 13.12
N LEU A 436 -14.37 27.44 13.63
CA LEU A 436 -13.59 28.61 13.23
C LEU A 436 -12.12 28.45 13.62
N GLY A 437 -11.84 28.07 14.86
CA GLY A 437 -10.47 27.89 15.35
C GLY A 437 -9.70 26.81 14.58
N LYS A 438 -10.33 25.68 14.30
CA LYS A 438 -9.73 24.60 13.53
C LYS A 438 -9.61 24.94 12.05
N PHE A 439 -10.54 25.71 11.49
CA PHE A 439 -10.43 26.21 10.12
C PHE A 439 -9.20 27.09 9.96
N VAL A 440 -9.02 28.08 10.84
CA VAL A 440 -7.89 29.01 10.79
C VAL A 440 -6.55 28.32 11.04
N LEU A 441 -6.48 27.40 12.01
CA LEU A 441 -5.22 26.78 12.41
C LEU A 441 -4.79 25.59 11.53
N TYR A 442 -5.75 24.84 10.98
CA TYR A 442 -5.48 23.56 10.31
C TYR A 442 -6.15 23.42 8.93
N GLY A 443 -6.90 24.41 8.47
CA GLY A 443 -7.71 24.30 7.25
C GLY A 443 -8.79 23.21 7.36
N CYS A 444 -9.41 23.07 8.54
CA CYS A 444 -10.35 22.00 8.86
C CYS A 444 -11.51 21.92 7.86
N ARG A 445 -11.92 20.71 7.50
CA ARG A 445 -13.05 20.41 6.60
C ARG A 445 -14.32 20.00 7.35
N ASP A 446 -14.35 20.15 8.68
CA ASP A 446 -15.51 19.87 9.53
C ASP A 446 -16.03 18.42 9.45
N CYS A 447 -15.12 17.48 9.32
CA CYS A 447 -15.44 16.07 9.13
C CYS A 447 -15.88 15.31 10.40
N GLY A 448 -15.94 15.98 11.55
CA GLY A 448 -16.43 15.40 12.82
C GLY A 448 -15.54 14.31 13.45
N ASP A 449 -14.74 13.61 12.67
CA ASP A 449 -13.82 12.54 13.12
C ASP A 449 -12.36 12.99 12.96
N CYS A 450 -11.79 13.56 14.04
CA CYS A 450 -10.57 14.33 13.98
C CYS A 450 -9.29 13.50 14.14
N SER A 451 -8.57 13.26 13.05
CA SER A 451 -7.26 12.56 13.03
C SER A 451 -6.04 13.50 13.18
N LEU A 452 -6.19 14.68 13.77
CA LEU A 452 -5.06 15.59 14.00
C LEU A 452 -3.95 14.98 14.85
N PRO A 453 -4.24 14.29 15.97
CA PRO A 453 -3.21 13.65 16.78
C PRO A 453 -2.45 12.57 16.01
N ASP A 454 -3.15 11.78 15.20
CA ASP A 454 -2.59 10.65 14.44
C ASP A 454 -1.66 11.08 13.30
N CYS A 455 -1.83 12.33 12.82
CA CYS A 455 -1.05 12.92 11.74
C CYS A 455 -0.17 14.07 12.21
N ALA A 456 0.33 14.03 13.46
CA ALA A 456 1.19 15.07 14.05
C ALA A 456 0.58 16.48 13.93
N TYR A 457 -0.70 16.63 14.17
CA TYR A 457 -1.50 17.87 14.06
C TYR A 457 -1.47 18.48 12.65
N LEU A 458 -1.54 17.63 11.65
CA LEU A 458 -1.77 17.98 10.25
C LEU A 458 -3.10 17.35 9.82
N CYS A 459 -4.02 18.13 9.28
CA CYS A 459 -5.32 17.62 8.86
C CYS A 459 -5.19 16.81 7.55
N PRO A 460 -5.44 15.49 7.53
CA PRO A 460 -5.34 14.71 6.30
C PRO A 460 -6.40 15.08 5.27
N MET A 461 -7.59 15.55 5.70
CA MET A 461 -8.67 15.97 4.80
C MET A 461 -8.35 17.22 3.98
N SER A 462 -7.53 18.13 4.51
CA SER A 462 -7.15 19.37 3.81
C SER A 462 -5.73 19.35 3.27
N ALA A 463 -4.84 18.56 3.85
CA ALA A 463 -3.42 18.57 3.54
C ALA A 463 -2.95 17.36 2.71
N CYS A 464 -3.80 16.34 2.48
CA CYS A 464 -3.46 15.17 1.70
C CYS A 464 -4.55 14.83 0.69
N SER A 465 -4.23 14.92 -0.61
CA SER A 465 -5.18 14.62 -1.69
C SER A 465 -5.64 13.16 -1.75
N LYS A 466 -4.92 12.26 -1.06
CA LYS A 466 -5.26 10.83 -0.91
C LYS A 466 -5.74 10.46 0.50
N ASN A 467 -6.09 11.41 1.36
CA ASN A 467 -6.60 11.19 2.72
C ASN A 467 -5.80 10.16 3.55
N GLN A 468 -4.47 10.14 3.41
CA GLN A 468 -3.63 9.12 4.06
C GLN A 468 -3.53 9.37 5.56
N ARG A 469 -4.28 8.60 6.37
CA ARG A 469 -4.35 8.71 7.84
C ARG A 469 -3.37 7.79 8.57
N ASN A 470 -2.95 6.71 7.92
CA ASN A 470 -2.15 5.65 8.52
C ASN A 470 -0.68 5.62 8.08
N GLY A 471 -0.17 6.71 7.52
CA GLY A 471 1.18 6.80 6.99
C GLY A 471 1.21 7.16 5.49
N PRO A 472 2.38 7.39 4.90
CA PRO A 472 2.52 7.90 3.54
C PRO A 472 2.02 6.92 2.46
N CYS A 473 1.53 7.46 1.34
CA CYS A 473 1.07 6.66 0.19
C CYS A 473 2.20 6.04 -0.65
N GLY A 474 3.42 6.54 -0.52
CA GLY A 474 4.56 6.10 -1.32
C GLY A 474 4.89 6.98 -2.54
N GLY A 475 4.00 7.92 -2.90
CA GLY A 475 4.19 8.75 -4.10
C GLY A 475 4.98 10.04 -3.92
N SER A 476 5.42 10.38 -2.70
CA SER A 476 6.26 11.57 -2.51
C SER A 476 7.60 11.43 -3.23
N HIS A 477 8.09 12.54 -3.76
CA HIS A 477 9.40 12.64 -4.42
C HIS A 477 10.07 13.96 -4.01
N GLU A 478 11.32 13.90 -3.56
CA GLU A 478 12.07 15.06 -3.05
C GLU A 478 11.30 15.85 -1.97
N GLY A 479 10.54 15.13 -1.14
CA GLY A 479 9.73 15.72 -0.09
C GLY A 479 8.40 16.32 -0.55
N LEU A 480 8.12 16.36 -1.85
CA LEU A 480 6.92 16.94 -2.44
C LEU A 480 5.82 15.91 -2.67
N CYS A 481 4.58 16.36 -2.74
CA CYS A 481 3.42 15.53 -3.03
C CYS A 481 3.34 15.20 -4.53
N GLU A 482 3.10 13.93 -4.89
CA GLU A 482 2.93 13.50 -6.28
C GLU A 482 1.67 14.07 -6.97
N VAL A 483 0.66 14.46 -6.19
CA VAL A 483 -0.61 14.95 -6.72
C VAL A 483 -0.57 16.46 -6.94
N GLU A 484 -0.04 17.19 -5.98
CA GLU A 484 0.12 18.64 -6.02
C GLU A 484 1.60 18.94 -6.32
N THR A 485 2.02 18.57 -7.54
CA THR A 485 3.42 18.60 -7.96
C THR A 485 4.01 20.00 -7.97
N GLY A 486 5.22 20.11 -7.42
CA GLY A 486 6.06 21.30 -7.49
C GLY A 486 5.91 22.30 -6.34
N GLU A 487 4.84 22.26 -5.53
CA GLU A 487 4.59 23.32 -4.53
C GLU A 487 4.36 22.77 -3.11
N LYS A 488 3.69 21.63 -2.97
CA LYS A 488 3.23 21.15 -1.68
C LYS A 488 4.12 20.07 -1.07
N THR A 489 4.74 20.39 0.05
CA THR A 489 5.46 19.39 0.86
C THR A 489 4.47 18.31 1.34
N CYS A 490 4.85 17.04 1.17
CA CYS A 490 4.06 15.90 1.61
C CYS A 490 3.71 16.00 3.11
N ILE A 491 2.45 15.73 3.46
CA ILE A 491 1.99 15.77 4.84
C ILE A 491 2.84 14.87 5.76
N TRP A 492 3.23 13.69 5.29
CA TRP A 492 3.99 12.72 6.08
C TRP A 492 5.47 13.07 6.21
N VAL A 493 6.03 13.83 5.27
CA VAL A 493 7.36 14.46 5.43
C VAL A 493 7.33 15.47 6.57
N ARG A 494 6.29 16.31 6.61
CA ARG A 494 6.08 17.29 7.69
C ARG A 494 5.80 16.61 9.03
N ALA A 495 4.98 15.55 9.03
CA ALA A 495 4.66 14.76 10.21
C ALA A 495 5.92 14.08 10.78
N TYR A 496 6.76 13.50 9.90
CA TYR A 496 8.01 12.87 10.32
C TYR A 496 8.93 13.82 11.11
N GLU A 497 9.19 15.03 10.61
CA GLU A 497 10.03 16.00 11.32
C GLU A 497 9.48 16.32 12.71
N ARG A 498 8.16 16.46 12.85
CA ARG A 498 7.48 16.73 14.11
C ARG A 498 7.63 15.58 15.10
N LEU A 499 7.30 14.38 14.65
CA LEU A 499 7.33 13.15 15.45
C LEU A 499 8.76 12.77 15.85
N LYS A 500 9.72 12.88 14.92
CA LYS A 500 11.13 12.60 15.21
C LYS A 500 11.68 13.52 16.29
N TYR A 501 11.40 14.82 16.21
CA TYR A 501 11.88 15.80 17.20
C TYR A 501 11.40 15.46 18.62
N TYR A 502 10.18 14.95 18.78
CA TYR A 502 9.62 14.55 20.08
C TYR A 502 9.77 13.05 20.38
N ARG A 503 10.43 12.28 19.52
CA ARG A 503 10.63 10.82 19.66
C ARG A 503 9.31 10.03 19.72
N GLU A 504 8.29 10.48 18.99
CA GLU A 504 6.94 9.91 18.97
C GLU A 504 6.64 9.07 17.72
N LEU A 505 7.65 8.82 16.86
CA LEU A 505 7.46 8.05 15.62
C LEU A 505 6.86 6.67 15.89
N GLU A 506 7.46 5.92 16.81
CA GLU A 506 6.98 4.57 17.14
C GLU A 506 5.56 4.60 17.69
N GLN A 507 5.25 5.52 18.60
CA GLN A 507 3.92 5.63 19.20
C GLN A 507 2.81 5.84 18.15
N VAL A 508 3.04 6.72 17.18
CA VAL A 508 2.04 7.01 16.13
C VAL A 508 1.87 5.84 15.18
N PHE A 509 2.96 5.18 14.79
CA PHE A 509 2.88 4.08 13.83
C PHE A 509 2.52 2.72 14.45
N SER A 510 2.67 2.53 15.76
CA SER A 510 2.23 1.31 16.46
C SER A 510 0.77 1.34 16.90
N GLY A 511 0.10 2.49 16.82
CA GLY A 511 -1.32 2.64 17.16
C GLY A 511 -2.24 1.85 16.21
N PRO A 512 -3.54 1.69 16.57
CA PRO A 512 -4.52 1.03 15.73
C PRO A 512 -4.71 1.77 14.40
N ALA A 513 -5.26 1.07 13.41
CA ALA A 513 -5.60 1.69 12.13
C ALA A 513 -6.69 2.75 12.33
N VAL A 514 -6.47 3.93 11.76
CA VAL A 514 -7.41 5.06 11.80
C VAL A 514 -8.38 4.93 10.63
N TYR A 515 -9.66 4.75 10.95
CA TYR A 515 -10.76 4.79 10.00
C TYR A 515 -11.55 6.09 10.18
N PHE A 516 -12.04 6.62 9.09
CA PHE A 516 -12.90 7.80 9.11
C PHE A 516 -14.37 7.39 9.17
N ASP A 517 -15.14 7.95 10.09
CA ASP A 517 -16.60 7.75 10.15
C ASP A 517 -17.32 8.92 9.47
N ALA A 518 -17.80 8.70 8.25
CA ALA A 518 -18.54 9.70 7.48
C ALA A 518 -19.88 10.09 8.12
N GLY A 519 -20.43 9.27 9.02
CA GLY A 519 -21.63 9.59 9.79
C GLY A 519 -21.45 10.74 10.78
N LEU A 520 -20.19 11.13 11.05
CA LEU A 520 -19.87 12.26 11.92
C LEU A 520 -19.65 13.57 11.17
N ASP A 521 -19.73 13.58 9.82
CA ASP A 521 -19.49 14.77 9.02
C ASP A 521 -20.45 15.92 9.42
N GLY A 522 -19.92 17.13 9.55
CA GLY A 522 -20.67 18.30 10.00
C GLY A 522 -21.04 18.30 11.50
N THR A 523 -20.41 17.46 12.32
CA THR A 523 -20.61 17.43 13.78
C THR A 523 -19.37 17.90 14.55
N SER A 524 -19.54 18.25 15.84
CA SER A 524 -18.42 18.66 16.70
C SER A 524 -17.46 17.50 16.98
N SER A 525 -16.24 17.58 16.48
CA SER A 525 -15.22 16.57 16.75
C SER A 525 -14.73 16.59 18.21
N TRP A 526 -14.87 17.73 18.92
CA TRP A 526 -14.61 17.78 20.36
C TRP A 526 -15.65 16.98 21.12
N ALA A 527 -16.93 17.17 20.79
CA ALA A 527 -18.02 16.36 21.38
C ALA A 527 -17.79 14.88 21.08
N ASN A 528 -17.47 14.52 19.85
CA ASN A 528 -17.26 13.13 19.45
C ASN A 528 -16.09 12.49 20.20
N ASN A 529 -14.99 13.20 20.41
CA ASN A 529 -13.86 12.72 21.20
C ASN A 529 -14.23 12.54 22.69
N PHE A 530 -14.82 13.58 23.33
CA PHE A 530 -15.17 13.48 24.75
C PHE A 530 -16.26 12.44 25.04
N LEU A 531 -17.15 12.19 24.10
CA LEU A 531 -18.25 11.23 24.24
C LEU A 531 -17.91 9.83 23.72
N GLY A 532 -16.69 9.63 23.19
CA GLY A 532 -16.25 8.35 22.66
C GLY A 532 -17.04 7.92 21.42
N ARG A 533 -17.18 8.81 20.44
CA ARG A 533 -17.90 8.58 19.18
C ARG A 533 -16.97 8.55 17.97
N ASP A 534 -15.77 9.09 18.09
CA ASP A 534 -14.76 9.13 17.04
C ASP A 534 -14.04 7.77 16.88
N HIS A 535 -13.11 7.68 15.93
CA HIS A 535 -12.33 6.47 15.65
C HIS A 535 -11.54 5.93 16.86
N ASN A 536 -11.29 6.74 17.90
CA ASN A 536 -10.61 6.32 19.14
C ASN A 536 -11.52 5.53 20.08
N ALA A 537 -12.82 5.50 19.84
CA ALA A 537 -13.79 4.77 20.67
C ALA A 537 -13.68 3.24 20.60
N GLY A 538 -12.78 2.72 19.75
CA GLY A 538 -12.70 1.30 19.42
C GLY A 538 -13.80 0.86 18.45
N PRO A 539 -13.85 -0.43 18.09
CA PRO A 539 -14.89 -0.92 17.20
C PRO A 539 -16.25 -0.63 17.85
N LYS A 540 -17.07 0.17 17.19
CA LYS A 540 -18.46 0.39 17.61
C LYS A 540 -19.12 -0.98 17.60
N ASN A 541 -19.57 -1.46 18.76
CA ASN A 541 -20.52 -2.56 18.80
C ASN A 541 -21.73 -2.09 17.99
N GLU A 542 -21.88 -2.63 16.77
CA GLU A 542 -22.93 -2.28 15.83
C GLU A 542 -24.31 -2.77 16.34
N GLY A 543 -24.78 -2.14 17.41
CA GLY A 543 -26.06 -2.39 18.04
C GLY A 543 -26.73 -1.14 18.62
N THR A 544 -26.04 0.02 18.58
CA THR A 544 -26.56 1.30 19.05
C THR A 544 -26.59 2.34 17.93
N GLY A 545 -27.22 2.00 16.81
CA GLY A 545 -27.66 2.97 15.83
C GLY A 545 -28.86 3.72 16.44
N GLY A 546 -28.63 4.91 16.96
CA GLY A 546 -29.69 5.88 17.19
C GLY A 546 -30.22 6.43 15.86
N PRO A 547 -31.39 7.10 15.88
CA PRO A 547 -32.25 7.38 14.75
C PRO A 547 -31.62 8.19 13.67
#